data_fe9f76abc02ed819ac3af8bb4ebf9561
#
_entry.id   fe9f76abc02ed819ac3af8bb4ebf9561
#
_cell.length_a   1.000
_cell.length_b   1.000
_cell.length_c   1.000
_cell.angle_alpha   90.00
_cell.angle_beta   90.00
_cell.angle_gamma   90.00
#
_symmetry.space_group_name_H-M   'P 1'
#
loop_
_entity.id
_entity.type
_entity.pdbx_description
1 polymer ?
#
loop_
_entity_poly.entity_id
_entity_poly.type
_entity_poly.pdbx_seq_one_letter_code
_entity_poly.pdbx_strand_id
1 'polypeptide(L)'
;MRAGDLYLNNIMTKELKEKLKLLADKYEVSSFCDEDPSQFLRWYQPEKWRGSLADVEAASFIAAMLAFGNRKQFIPKIREILETAERSLGSISEWLKAGAYKKDFGHGAAKFYRFYSYDDMQIFFGELVEILKQAETMGEYFHEKAGGVVRSHTLTTEFESSRLLSNSRGIDRGFRGGAPRRRGSGRPRSGLERGEGLPLLIAEAFLKSAIVPKGKSSANKRVHMFLRWMVRRNSPVDLGLWTWADPAELLIPLDVHVMQEAAKLGLIGEKATASRKTAELLTAALCEAFPGDPCRGDYALFGLGVDK
;
A
#
# COMPACT_ATOMS: atom_id res chain seq x y z
N MET A 1 12.88 -14.64 -34.07
CA MET A 1 12.96 -14.43 -32.61
C MET A 1 12.32 -13.08 -32.29
N ARG A 2 11.25 -13.07 -31.53
CA ARG A 2 10.57 -11.82 -31.16
C ARG A 2 11.34 -11.17 -30.00
N ALA A 3 11.47 -9.85 -30.02
CA ALA A 3 12.23 -9.07 -29.01
C ALA A 3 11.76 -9.30 -27.54
N GLY A 4 10.70 -10.07 -27.31
CA GLY A 4 10.22 -10.46 -26.00
C GLY A 4 10.93 -11.65 -25.34
N ASP A 5 11.66 -12.45 -26.13
CA ASP A 5 12.26 -13.70 -25.62
C ASP A 5 13.65 -13.50 -24.99
N LEU A 6 14.24 -12.32 -25.13
CA LEU A 6 15.59 -12.00 -24.63
C LEU A 6 15.65 -11.58 -23.15
N TYR A 7 14.51 -11.29 -22.51
CA TYR A 7 14.49 -10.78 -21.14
C TYR A 7 14.30 -11.85 -20.05
N LEU A 8 13.97 -13.08 -20.42
CA LEU A 8 13.68 -14.17 -19.46
C LEU A 8 14.91 -14.98 -19.02
N ASN A 9 16.11 -14.71 -19.54
CA ASN A 9 17.31 -15.50 -19.25
C ASN A 9 18.41 -14.78 -18.44
N ASN A 10 18.17 -13.56 -17.95
CA ASN A 10 19.16 -12.93 -17.06
C ASN A 10 18.82 -13.28 -15.61
N ILE A 11 19.33 -14.42 -15.14
CA ILE A 11 19.35 -14.74 -13.70
C ILE A 11 20.12 -13.60 -13.01
N MET A 12 19.47 -12.94 -12.05
CA MET A 12 20.07 -11.84 -11.31
C MET A 12 21.37 -12.30 -10.64
N THR A 13 22.48 -11.59 -10.88
CA THR A 13 23.77 -11.97 -10.30
C THR A 13 23.74 -11.88 -8.77
N LYS A 14 24.61 -12.65 -8.11
CA LYS A 14 24.72 -12.64 -6.65
C LYS A 14 25.06 -11.23 -6.14
N GLU A 15 25.97 -10.54 -6.82
CA GLU A 15 26.41 -9.19 -6.48
C GLU A 15 25.24 -8.21 -6.56
N LEU A 16 24.37 -8.31 -7.57
CA LEU A 16 23.21 -7.45 -7.71
C LEU A 16 22.16 -7.73 -6.62
N LYS A 17 21.94 -9.01 -6.27
CA LYS A 17 21.05 -9.39 -5.16
C LYS A 17 21.52 -8.78 -3.83
N GLU A 18 22.81 -8.92 -3.51
CA GLU A 18 23.37 -8.34 -2.29
C GLU A 18 23.32 -6.81 -2.31
N LYS A 19 23.62 -6.18 -3.44
CA LYS A 19 23.49 -4.73 -3.59
C LYS A 19 22.06 -4.25 -3.33
N LEU A 20 21.04 -4.91 -3.89
CA LEU A 20 19.64 -4.55 -3.68
C LEU A 20 19.23 -4.72 -2.21
N LYS A 21 19.70 -5.77 -1.53
CA LYS A 21 19.43 -5.96 -0.09
C LYS A 21 20.03 -4.84 0.75
N LEU A 22 21.30 -4.51 0.53
CA LEU A 22 21.98 -3.42 1.25
C LEU A 22 21.28 -2.07 1.02
N LEU A 23 20.81 -1.81 -0.20
CA LEU A 23 20.06 -0.61 -0.49
C LEU A 23 18.70 -0.61 0.21
N ALA A 24 17.97 -1.74 0.20
CA ALA A 24 16.72 -1.85 0.93
C ALA A 24 16.94 -1.62 2.44
N ASP A 25 17.98 -2.21 3.05
CA ASP A 25 18.32 -2.00 4.46
C ASP A 25 18.66 -0.54 4.78
N LYS A 26 19.30 0.16 3.85
CA LYS A 26 19.65 1.59 4.00
C LYS A 26 18.43 2.50 3.94
N TYR A 27 17.45 2.22 3.08
CA TYR A 27 16.34 3.13 2.77
C TYR A 27 15.00 2.73 3.38
N GLU A 28 14.81 1.46 3.74
CA GLU A 28 13.62 1.02 4.47
C GLU A 28 13.79 1.33 5.97
N VAL A 29 13.74 2.60 6.32
CA VAL A 29 13.92 3.12 7.67
C VAL A 29 12.78 4.08 8.03
N SER A 30 12.51 4.28 9.33
CA SER A 30 11.38 5.12 9.77
C SER A 30 11.45 6.57 9.28
N SER A 31 12.65 7.13 9.13
CA SER A 31 12.87 8.48 8.59
C SER A 31 12.48 8.61 7.11
N PHE A 32 12.31 7.49 6.37
CA PHE A 32 11.74 7.52 5.03
C PHE A 32 10.37 8.22 5.00
N CYS A 33 9.60 8.09 6.08
CA CYS A 33 8.26 8.69 6.18
C CYS A 33 8.27 10.23 6.26
N ASP A 34 9.37 10.88 6.65
CA ASP A 34 9.38 12.29 7.02
C ASP A 34 8.92 13.22 5.87
N GLU A 35 9.31 12.90 4.64
CA GLU A 35 8.94 13.66 3.44
C GLU A 35 8.09 12.88 2.44
N ASP A 36 7.72 11.65 2.76
CA ASP A 36 6.95 10.75 1.92
C ASP A 36 5.47 10.76 2.32
N PRO A 37 4.51 10.48 1.41
CA PRO A 37 3.11 10.35 1.79
C PRO A 37 2.85 9.27 2.84
N SER A 38 3.77 8.35 3.07
CA SER A 38 3.72 7.39 4.17
C SER A 38 3.75 8.03 5.58
N GLN A 39 4.09 9.33 5.71
CA GLN A 39 3.92 10.06 6.96
C GLN A 39 2.48 10.02 7.49
N PHE A 40 1.49 9.95 6.60
CA PHE A 40 0.09 9.91 6.95
C PHE A 40 -0.41 8.55 7.44
N LEU A 41 0.36 7.47 7.25
CA LEU A 41 0.07 6.15 7.80
C LEU A 41 0.00 6.17 9.34
N ARG A 42 0.74 7.10 9.95
CA ARG A 42 0.83 7.26 11.40
C ARG A 42 0.05 8.47 11.93
N TRP A 43 -0.78 9.11 11.09
CA TRP A 43 -1.58 10.27 11.49
C TRP A 43 -2.49 9.95 12.68
N TYR A 44 -3.08 8.75 12.67
CA TYR A 44 -3.93 8.21 13.73
C TYR A 44 -3.24 7.16 14.60
N GLN A 45 -1.90 7.07 14.63
CA GLN A 45 -1.16 6.08 15.43
C GLN A 45 -0.59 6.58 16.77
N PRO A 46 -0.14 5.67 17.66
CA PRO A 46 -0.42 5.57 19.10
C PRO A 46 0.05 6.69 20.01
N GLU A 47 0.97 7.54 19.63
CA GLU A 47 1.43 8.65 20.48
C GLU A 47 0.44 9.84 20.48
N LYS A 48 -0.41 9.90 19.44
CA LYS A 48 -1.51 10.85 19.29
C LYS A 48 -2.87 10.16 19.30
N TRP A 49 -2.95 8.93 19.69
CA TRP A 49 -4.00 7.98 19.44
C TRP A 49 -5.38 8.42 19.91
N ARG A 50 -6.22 8.78 18.97
CA ARG A 50 -7.66 8.87 19.09
C ARG A 50 -8.39 8.07 18.00
N GLY A 51 -7.66 7.46 17.06
CA GLY A 51 -8.21 6.84 15.87
C GLY A 51 -8.42 5.33 16.02
N SER A 52 -9.39 4.84 15.26
CA SER A 52 -9.66 3.42 15.03
C SER A 52 -8.79 2.86 13.90
N LEU A 53 -8.81 1.54 13.70
CA LEU A 53 -8.19 0.91 12.53
C LEU A 53 -8.79 1.44 11.22
N ALA A 54 -10.11 1.73 11.21
CA ALA A 54 -10.78 2.36 10.08
C ALA A 54 -10.21 3.73 9.74
N ASP A 55 -9.80 4.51 10.75
CA ASP A 55 -9.16 5.82 10.53
C ASP A 55 -7.79 5.67 9.87
N VAL A 56 -6.98 4.73 10.35
CA VAL A 56 -5.66 4.47 9.78
C VAL A 56 -5.76 4.03 8.31
N GLU A 57 -6.68 3.12 8.00
CA GLU A 57 -6.87 2.63 6.63
C GLU A 57 -7.44 3.70 5.71
N ALA A 58 -8.45 4.47 6.15
CA ALA A 58 -9.05 5.54 5.36
C ALA A 58 -8.04 6.68 5.09
N ALA A 59 -7.29 7.12 6.11
CA ALA A 59 -6.24 8.13 5.94
C ALA A 59 -5.15 7.65 4.99
N SER A 60 -4.71 6.41 5.13
CA SER A 60 -3.70 5.79 4.26
C SER A 60 -4.19 5.70 2.81
N PHE A 61 -5.45 5.33 2.60
CA PHE A 61 -6.02 5.26 1.26
C PHE A 61 -6.12 6.64 0.61
N ILE A 62 -6.63 7.64 1.33
CA ILE A 62 -6.69 9.03 0.86
C ILE A 62 -5.28 9.52 0.52
N ALA A 63 -4.30 9.27 1.39
CA ALA A 63 -2.92 9.65 1.16
C ALA A 63 -2.36 9.00 -0.11
N ALA A 64 -2.54 7.70 -0.30
CA ALA A 64 -2.09 6.99 -1.48
C ALA A 64 -2.73 7.54 -2.76
N MET A 65 -4.05 7.76 -2.75
CA MET A 65 -4.80 8.20 -3.93
C MET A 65 -4.46 9.62 -4.36
N LEU A 66 -4.00 10.47 -3.47
CA LEU A 66 -3.56 11.84 -3.79
C LEU A 66 -2.04 11.96 -4.02
N ALA A 67 -1.26 10.92 -3.74
CA ALA A 67 0.19 10.92 -3.86
C ALA A 67 0.67 10.84 -5.32
N PHE A 68 0.48 11.89 -6.09
CA PHE A 68 0.99 12.03 -7.46
C PHE A 68 1.33 13.48 -7.79
N GLY A 69 2.34 13.66 -8.65
CA GLY A 69 2.87 14.98 -8.97
C GLY A 69 3.89 15.46 -7.94
N ASN A 70 3.90 16.75 -7.63
CA ASN A 70 4.89 17.34 -6.73
C ASN A 70 4.51 17.16 -5.26
N ARG A 71 5.41 16.60 -4.45
CA ARG A 71 5.22 16.38 -3.00
C ARG A 71 4.83 17.65 -2.25
N LYS A 72 5.48 18.78 -2.56
CA LYS A 72 5.17 20.08 -1.93
C LYS A 72 3.72 20.54 -2.20
N GLN A 73 3.05 19.98 -3.21
CA GLN A 73 1.67 20.30 -3.55
C GLN A 73 0.67 19.31 -2.95
N PHE A 74 0.92 17.99 -3.03
CA PHE A 74 -0.07 17.02 -2.56
C PHE A 74 -0.01 16.78 -1.04
N ILE A 75 1.13 16.86 -0.39
CA ILE A 75 1.25 16.71 1.06
C ILE A 75 0.32 17.69 1.81
N PRO A 76 0.34 19.02 1.51
CA PRO A 76 -0.61 19.94 2.13
C PRO A 76 -2.07 19.60 1.84
N LYS A 77 -2.39 19.07 0.66
CA LYS A 77 -3.77 18.71 0.30
C LYS A 77 -4.28 17.48 1.06
N ILE A 78 -3.43 16.49 1.29
CA ILE A 78 -3.78 15.36 2.15
C ILE A 78 -4.00 15.86 3.58
N ARG A 79 -3.09 16.68 4.08
CA ARG A 79 -3.16 17.27 5.43
C ARG A 79 -4.46 18.08 5.61
N GLU A 80 -4.84 18.92 4.64
CA GLU A 80 -6.08 19.71 4.64
C GLU A 80 -7.32 18.83 4.88
N ILE A 81 -7.40 17.65 4.22
CA ILE A 81 -8.52 16.72 4.42
C ILE A 81 -8.51 16.13 5.83
N LEU A 82 -7.37 15.62 6.28
CA LEU A 82 -7.27 14.94 7.57
C LEU A 82 -7.50 15.92 8.73
N GLU A 83 -6.95 17.15 8.67
CA GLU A 83 -7.18 18.19 9.67
C GLU A 83 -8.63 18.67 9.66
N THR A 84 -9.31 18.70 8.52
CA THR A 84 -10.71 19.06 8.44
C THR A 84 -11.58 18.03 9.15
N ALA A 85 -11.33 16.74 8.89
CA ALA A 85 -12.03 15.65 9.56
C ALA A 85 -11.75 15.65 11.08
N GLU A 86 -10.49 15.88 11.48
CA GLU A 86 -10.08 15.93 12.89
C GLU A 86 -10.74 17.09 13.64
N ARG A 87 -10.79 18.28 13.04
CA ARG A 87 -11.49 19.45 13.64
C ARG A 87 -13.00 19.24 13.75
N SER A 88 -13.60 18.49 12.82
CA SER A 88 -15.05 18.27 12.79
C SER A 88 -15.48 17.20 13.81
N LEU A 89 -14.93 15.99 13.70
CA LEU A 89 -15.36 14.83 14.49
C LEU A 89 -14.21 14.07 15.18
N GLY A 90 -12.96 14.53 15.06
CA GLY A 90 -11.80 13.88 15.66
C GLY A 90 -11.36 12.57 14.98
N SER A 91 -12.05 12.16 13.92
CA SER A 91 -11.87 10.89 13.22
C SER A 91 -12.27 11.03 11.75
N ILE A 92 -11.40 10.53 10.84
CA ILE A 92 -11.69 10.54 9.40
C ILE A 92 -12.81 9.54 9.06
N SER A 93 -12.84 8.37 9.69
CA SER A 93 -13.85 7.36 9.43
C SER A 93 -15.24 7.79 9.93
N GLU A 94 -15.32 8.41 11.09
CA GLU A 94 -16.59 8.97 11.60
C GLU A 94 -17.05 10.20 10.78
N TRP A 95 -16.12 11.06 10.36
CA TRP A 95 -16.41 12.18 9.47
C TRP A 95 -17.00 11.71 8.13
N LEU A 96 -16.48 10.63 7.58
CA LEU A 96 -17.01 9.99 6.38
C LEU A 96 -18.38 9.36 6.65
N LYS A 97 -18.52 8.49 7.66
CA LYS A 97 -19.76 7.76 8.00
C LYS A 97 -20.92 8.70 8.33
N ALA A 98 -20.65 9.76 9.07
CA ALA A 98 -21.64 10.80 9.40
C ALA A 98 -22.04 11.66 8.19
N GLY A 99 -21.30 11.56 7.07
CA GLY A 99 -21.52 12.43 5.91
C GLY A 99 -21.15 13.89 6.14
N ALA A 100 -20.38 14.20 7.18
CA ALA A 100 -19.98 15.55 7.54
C ALA A 100 -19.10 16.20 6.45
N TYR A 101 -18.35 15.38 5.69
CA TYR A 101 -17.59 15.84 4.54
C TYR A 101 -18.41 16.63 3.51
N LYS A 102 -19.71 16.36 3.39
CA LYS A 102 -20.62 17.09 2.49
C LYS A 102 -20.76 18.56 2.84
N LYS A 103 -20.63 18.89 4.13
CA LYS A 103 -20.74 20.26 4.63
C LYS A 103 -19.36 20.90 4.82
N ASP A 104 -18.41 20.13 5.36
CA ASP A 104 -17.12 20.66 5.84
C ASP A 104 -16.09 20.75 4.71
N PHE A 105 -16.27 19.99 3.62
CA PHE A 105 -15.41 20.01 2.46
C PHE A 105 -16.13 20.61 1.25
N GLY A 106 -15.42 21.40 0.46
CA GLY A 106 -16.02 22.19 -0.63
C GLY A 106 -16.72 21.34 -1.71
N HIS A 107 -17.55 22.00 -2.49
CA HIS A 107 -18.28 21.49 -3.65
C HIS A 107 -17.94 22.27 -4.92
N GLY A 108 -18.29 21.69 -6.07
CA GLY A 108 -18.24 22.34 -7.36
C GLY A 108 -17.05 21.96 -8.23
N ALA A 109 -17.02 22.49 -9.43
CA ALA A 109 -16.04 22.19 -10.47
C ALA A 109 -14.66 22.83 -10.25
N ALA A 110 -14.51 23.70 -9.24
CA ALA A 110 -13.21 24.27 -8.87
C ALA A 110 -12.22 23.16 -8.51
N LYS A 111 -10.94 23.35 -8.87
CA LYS A 111 -9.91 22.32 -8.66
C LYS A 111 -9.46 22.30 -7.20
N PHE A 112 -9.62 21.15 -6.56
CA PHE A 112 -9.01 20.88 -5.27
C PHE A 112 -7.52 20.56 -5.42
N TYR A 113 -7.20 19.62 -6.30
CA TYR A 113 -5.81 19.25 -6.59
C TYR A 113 -5.63 18.85 -8.05
N ARG A 114 -4.75 19.56 -8.76
CA ARG A 114 -4.42 19.35 -10.17
C ARG A 114 -5.68 19.31 -11.04
N PHE A 115 -6.04 18.15 -11.59
CA PHE A 115 -7.23 17.97 -12.43
C PHE A 115 -8.48 17.49 -11.65
N TYR A 116 -8.34 17.12 -10.38
CA TYR A 116 -9.48 16.75 -9.53
C TYR A 116 -10.18 17.97 -8.95
N SER A 117 -11.49 18.03 -9.14
CA SER A 117 -12.36 19.04 -8.57
C SER A 117 -12.81 18.68 -7.15
N TYR A 118 -13.47 19.62 -6.48
CA TYR A 118 -14.13 19.33 -5.22
C TYR A 118 -15.24 18.29 -5.39
N ASP A 119 -15.98 18.31 -6.51
CA ASP A 119 -17.01 17.28 -6.78
C ASP A 119 -16.39 15.89 -7.00
N ASP A 120 -15.22 15.79 -7.64
CA ASP A 120 -14.48 14.51 -7.73
C ASP A 120 -14.11 13.99 -6.34
N MET A 121 -13.74 14.87 -5.41
CA MET A 121 -13.45 14.49 -4.02
C MET A 121 -14.72 14.05 -3.28
N GLN A 122 -15.86 14.72 -3.48
CA GLN A 122 -17.14 14.32 -2.89
C GLN A 122 -17.58 12.93 -3.35
N ILE A 123 -17.40 12.60 -4.64
CA ILE A 123 -17.66 11.27 -5.18
C ILE A 123 -16.73 10.24 -4.53
N PHE A 124 -15.45 10.54 -4.42
CA PHE A 124 -14.44 9.68 -3.81
C PHE A 124 -14.75 9.38 -2.33
N PHE A 125 -15.10 10.39 -1.55
CA PHE A 125 -15.53 10.22 -0.16
C PHE A 125 -16.82 9.40 -0.06
N GLY A 126 -17.78 9.64 -0.97
CA GLY A 126 -19.01 8.87 -1.01
C GLY A 126 -18.78 7.37 -1.24
N GLU A 127 -17.84 6.98 -2.09
CA GLU A 127 -17.50 5.56 -2.31
C GLU A 127 -16.76 4.95 -1.11
N LEU A 128 -15.90 5.71 -0.40
CA LEU A 128 -15.33 5.28 0.88
C LEU A 128 -16.43 5.01 1.93
N VAL A 129 -17.43 5.88 1.99
CA VAL A 129 -18.59 5.69 2.89
C VAL A 129 -19.32 4.38 2.59
N GLU A 130 -19.51 4.04 1.32
CA GLU A 130 -20.20 2.79 0.95
C GLU A 130 -19.42 1.53 1.39
N ILE A 131 -18.10 1.59 1.43
CA ILE A 131 -17.25 0.53 2.00
C ILE A 131 -17.44 0.46 3.52
N LEU A 132 -17.31 1.61 4.21
CA LEU A 132 -17.37 1.70 5.68
C LEU A 132 -18.78 1.46 6.26
N LYS A 133 -19.83 1.44 5.43
CA LYS A 133 -21.18 1.00 5.82
C LYS A 133 -21.35 -0.53 5.76
N GLN A 134 -20.55 -1.22 4.97
CA GLN A 134 -20.65 -2.67 4.76
C GLN A 134 -19.70 -3.46 5.70
N ALA A 135 -18.66 -2.82 6.23
CA ALA A 135 -17.71 -3.43 7.14
C ALA A 135 -17.15 -2.37 8.11
N GLU A 136 -16.59 -2.81 9.23
CA GLU A 136 -15.99 -1.89 10.21
C GLU A 136 -14.74 -1.21 9.63
N THR A 137 -13.97 -1.93 8.80
CA THR A 137 -12.74 -1.45 8.18
C THR A 137 -12.70 -1.76 6.67
N MET A 138 -11.82 -1.07 5.94
CA MET A 138 -11.57 -1.41 4.53
C MET A 138 -10.96 -2.82 4.40
N GLY A 139 -10.10 -3.21 5.35
CA GLY A 139 -9.47 -4.53 5.36
C GLY A 139 -10.49 -5.65 5.49
N GLU A 140 -11.48 -5.53 6.36
CA GLU A 140 -12.58 -6.48 6.48
C GLU A 140 -13.42 -6.55 5.20
N TYR A 141 -13.79 -5.40 4.65
CA TYR A 141 -14.54 -5.34 3.38
C TYR A 141 -13.83 -6.08 2.26
N PHE A 142 -12.54 -5.81 2.04
CA PHE A 142 -11.80 -6.46 0.96
C PHE A 142 -11.48 -7.92 1.26
N HIS A 143 -11.30 -8.31 2.51
CA HIS A 143 -11.14 -9.71 2.92
C HIS A 143 -12.38 -10.52 2.56
N GLU A 144 -13.57 -10.01 2.91
CA GLU A 144 -14.83 -10.67 2.57
C GLU A 144 -15.02 -10.78 1.05
N LYS A 145 -14.78 -9.70 0.31
CA LYS A 145 -14.88 -9.71 -1.18
C LYS A 145 -13.87 -10.66 -1.83
N ALA A 146 -12.72 -10.89 -1.21
CA ALA A 146 -11.74 -11.87 -1.66
C ALA A 146 -12.13 -13.34 -1.32
N GLY A 147 -13.31 -13.58 -0.74
CA GLY A 147 -13.79 -14.89 -0.35
C GLY A 147 -13.29 -15.36 1.03
N GLY A 148 -12.78 -14.45 1.85
CA GLY A 148 -12.43 -14.67 3.24
C GLY A 148 -13.67 -14.75 4.14
N VAL A 149 -13.60 -15.53 5.23
CA VAL A 149 -14.62 -15.53 6.28
C VAL A 149 -14.21 -14.52 7.35
N VAL A 150 -14.94 -13.43 7.45
CA VAL A 150 -14.73 -12.46 8.54
C VAL A 150 -15.17 -13.08 9.86
N ARG A 151 -14.22 -13.37 10.75
CA ARG A 151 -14.50 -13.64 12.16
C ARG A 151 -14.46 -12.30 12.89
N SER A 152 -15.62 -11.79 13.26
CA SER A 152 -15.90 -10.46 13.76
C SER A 152 -15.19 -10.02 15.07
N HIS A 153 -14.08 -10.62 15.48
CA HIS A 153 -13.35 -10.21 16.69
C HIS A 153 -11.82 -10.39 16.64
N THR A 154 -11.24 -10.90 15.55
CA THR A 154 -9.83 -11.32 15.57
C THR A 154 -8.84 -10.22 15.20
N LEU A 155 -9.24 -9.25 14.35
CA LEU A 155 -8.33 -8.19 13.89
C LEU A 155 -8.03 -7.14 14.97
N THR A 156 -8.99 -6.83 15.84
CA THR A 156 -8.81 -5.89 16.96
C THR A 156 -7.93 -6.49 18.06
N THR A 157 -8.04 -7.78 18.34
CA THR A 157 -7.26 -8.43 19.42
C THR A 157 -5.80 -8.68 19.03
N GLU A 158 -5.49 -8.97 17.77
CA GLU A 158 -4.10 -9.13 17.33
C GLU A 158 -3.36 -7.79 17.31
N PHE A 159 -4.04 -6.71 16.93
CA PHE A 159 -3.49 -5.36 16.99
C PHE A 159 -3.24 -4.89 18.42
N GLU A 160 -4.12 -5.20 19.37
CA GLU A 160 -3.91 -4.94 20.79
C GLU A 160 -2.84 -5.82 21.42
N SER A 161 -2.72 -7.09 21.01
CA SER A 161 -1.71 -8.01 21.53
C SER A 161 -0.29 -7.66 21.09
N SER A 162 -0.10 -7.17 19.88
CA SER A 162 1.21 -6.67 19.40
C SER A 162 1.67 -5.41 20.15
N ARG A 163 0.72 -4.66 20.72
CA ARG A 163 0.93 -3.47 21.53
C ARG A 163 1.46 -3.80 22.95
N LEU A 164 1.06 -4.91 23.54
CA LEU A 164 1.52 -5.36 24.85
C LEU A 164 2.93 -5.95 24.81
N LEU A 165 3.37 -6.47 23.66
CA LEU A 165 4.70 -7.08 23.49
C LEU A 165 5.82 -6.06 23.25
N SER A 166 5.50 -4.84 22.85
CA SER A 166 6.51 -3.76 22.67
C SER A 166 6.94 -3.08 23.98
N ASN A 167 6.23 -3.31 25.10
CA ASN A 167 6.49 -2.67 26.39
C ASN A 167 7.17 -3.57 27.43
N SER A 168 7.51 -4.83 27.12
CA SER A 168 8.23 -5.71 28.04
C SER A 168 9.68 -5.92 27.59
N ARG A 169 10.58 -5.03 28.01
CA ARG A 169 12.02 -5.33 28.05
C ARG A 169 12.27 -6.34 29.14
N GLY A 170 12.80 -7.50 28.73
CA GLY A 170 13.63 -8.34 29.57
C GLY A 170 12.88 -9.32 30.47
N ILE A 171 12.84 -10.58 30.05
CA ILE A 171 13.26 -11.76 30.83
C ILE A 171 13.51 -12.90 29.84
N ASP A 172 14.76 -13.28 29.75
CA ASP A 172 15.26 -14.46 29.05
C ASP A 172 14.82 -15.72 29.83
N ARG A 173 14.02 -16.59 29.23
CA ARG A 173 13.89 -18.00 29.63
C ARG A 173 13.60 -18.85 28.41
N GLY A 174 14.59 -19.65 28.06
CA GLY A 174 14.52 -20.62 26.97
C GLY A 174 13.33 -21.56 27.08
N PHE A 175 12.59 -21.70 26.03
CA PHE A 175 11.60 -22.75 25.84
C PHE A 175 11.90 -23.50 24.53
N ARG A 176 12.39 -24.74 24.70
CA ARG A 176 12.45 -25.70 23.58
C ARG A 176 11.03 -26.21 23.34
N GLY A 177 10.45 -25.86 22.21
CA GLY A 177 9.13 -26.31 21.79
C GLY A 177 9.09 -26.57 20.29
N GLY A 178 8.72 -27.82 19.91
CA GLY A 178 8.79 -28.37 18.59
C GLY A 178 8.00 -27.60 17.53
N ALA A 179 8.51 -27.64 16.31
CA ALA A 179 7.92 -27.03 15.13
C ALA A 179 6.53 -27.67 14.83
N PRO A 180 5.48 -26.86 14.59
CA PRO A 180 4.23 -27.38 14.10
C PRO A 180 4.38 -27.81 12.64
N ARG A 181 3.95 -29.04 12.35
CA ARG A 181 3.89 -29.62 11.01
C ARG A 181 3.04 -28.71 10.10
N ARG A 182 3.62 -28.24 9.00
CA ARG A 182 2.92 -27.57 7.89
C ARG A 182 1.77 -28.46 7.40
N ARG A 183 0.55 -28.09 7.67
CA ARG A 183 -0.63 -28.58 6.94
C ARG A 183 -0.71 -27.83 5.63
N GLY A 184 -0.97 -28.60 4.57
CA GLY A 184 -0.86 -28.24 3.18
C GLY A 184 -1.41 -26.86 2.82
N SER A 185 -0.66 -26.16 2.03
CA SER A 185 -1.07 -24.96 1.30
C SER A 185 -2.24 -25.31 0.37
N GLY A 186 -3.45 -24.94 0.78
CA GLY A 186 -4.57 -24.87 -0.15
C GLY A 186 -4.21 -23.89 -1.26
N ARG A 187 -4.10 -24.34 -2.50
CA ARG A 187 -3.97 -23.46 -3.67
C ARG A 187 -5.14 -22.50 -3.68
N PRO A 188 -4.91 -21.19 -3.90
CA PRO A 188 -6.00 -20.24 -4.09
C PRO A 188 -6.85 -20.67 -5.29
N ARG A 189 -8.16 -20.64 -5.12
CA ARG A 189 -9.18 -21.09 -6.11
C ARG A 189 -9.44 -20.10 -7.24
N SER A 190 -8.60 -19.12 -7.47
CA SER A 190 -8.79 -18.17 -8.57
C SER A 190 -7.65 -18.31 -9.58
N GLY A 191 -8.00 -18.53 -10.85
CA GLY A 191 -7.07 -18.43 -11.97
C GLY A 191 -6.67 -16.99 -12.30
N LEU A 192 -6.60 -16.13 -11.27
CA LEU A 192 -6.16 -14.75 -11.36
C LEU A 192 -4.63 -14.73 -11.32
N GLU A 193 -4.05 -13.94 -12.20
CA GLU A 193 -2.61 -13.69 -12.22
C GLU A 193 -2.17 -12.90 -10.97
N ARG A 194 -0.87 -12.98 -10.64
CA ARG A 194 -0.30 -12.22 -9.52
C ARG A 194 -0.70 -10.75 -9.61
N GLY A 195 -1.16 -10.15 -8.49
CA GLY A 195 -1.56 -8.75 -8.40
C GLY A 195 -2.90 -8.41 -9.07
N GLU A 196 -3.72 -9.39 -9.46
CA GLU A 196 -5.06 -9.11 -10.03
C GLU A 196 -6.15 -8.98 -8.97
N GLY A 197 -6.14 -9.80 -7.93
CA GLY A 197 -7.23 -9.92 -6.98
C GLY A 197 -7.56 -8.60 -6.28
N LEU A 198 -6.70 -8.12 -5.39
CA LEU A 198 -6.97 -6.91 -4.59
C LEU A 198 -7.07 -5.63 -5.42
N PRO A 199 -6.21 -5.35 -6.42
CA PRO A 199 -6.36 -4.16 -7.26
C PRO A 199 -7.67 -4.14 -8.04
N LEU A 200 -8.17 -5.29 -8.49
CA LEU A 200 -9.45 -5.39 -9.18
C LEU A 200 -10.61 -5.09 -8.22
N LEU A 201 -10.62 -5.67 -7.02
CA LEU A 201 -11.63 -5.40 -6.00
C LEU A 201 -11.67 -3.92 -5.61
N ILE A 202 -10.50 -3.26 -5.48
CA ILE A 202 -10.43 -1.82 -5.25
C ILE A 202 -11.03 -1.06 -6.44
N ALA A 203 -10.69 -1.43 -7.67
CA ALA A 203 -11.24 -0.78 -8.86
C ALA A 203 -12.77 -0.90 -8.95
N GLU A 204 -13.32 -2.05 -8.56
CA GLU A 204 -14.76 -2.31 -8.51
C GLU A 204 -15.47 -1.54 -7.40
N ALA A 205 -14.83 -1.35 -6.24
CA ALA A 205 -15.38 -0.58 -5.14
C ALA A 205 -15.43 0.94 -5.43
N PHE A 206 -14.61 1.43 -6.37
CA PHE A 206 -14.48 2.86 -6.70
C PHE A 206 -14.82 3.15 -8.17
N LEU A 207 -15.93 2.62 -8.67
CA LEU A 207 -16.31 2.72 -10.09
C LEU A 207 -16.54 4.16 -10.56
N LYS A 208 -17.13 5.02 -9.73
CA LYS A 208 -17.51 6.39 -10.07
C LYS A 208 -16.36 7.38 -9.91
N SER A 209 -15.45 7.10 -8.98
CA SER A 209 -14.34 8.02 -8.70
C SER A 209 -13.32 8.06 -9.83
N ALA A 210 -12.99 9.26 -10.31
CA ALA A 210 -11.86 9.50 -11.20
C ALA A 210 -10.50 9.46 -10.46
N ILE A 211 -10.52 9.51 -9.12
CA ILE A 211 -9.33 9.60 -8.28
C ILE A 211 -8.61 8.25 -8.18
N VAL A 212 -9.35 7.17 -8.06
CA VAL A 212 -8.78 5.82 -7.94
C VAL A 212 -8.42 5.28 -9.33
N PRO A 213 -7.13 4.93 -9.58
CA PRO A 213 -6.73 4.40 -10.88
C PRO A 213 -7.28 3.00 -11.10
N LYS A 214 -7.86 2.76 -12.30
CA LYS A 214 -8.55 1.52 -12.69
C LYS A 214 -8.07 0.97 -14.03
N GLY A 215 -6.97 1.50 -14.56
CA GLY A 215 -6.48 1.10 -15.88
C GLY A 215 -5.98 -0.35 -15.91
N LYS A 216 -6.55 -1.21 -16.75
CA LYS A 216 -6.16 -2.62 -16.86
C LYS A 216 -4.71 -2.80 -17.33
N SER A 217 -4.20 -1.94 -18.19
CA SER A 217 -2.83 -1.96 -18.70
C SER A 217 -1.87 -1.00 -17.96
N SER A 218 -2.40 -0.14 -17.09
CA SER A 218 -1.62 0.82 -16.32
C SER A 218 -0.95 0.15 -15.13
N ALA A 219 0.21 0.65 -14.71
CA ALA A 219 0.89 0.22 -13.51
C ALA A 219 0.13 0.53 -12.22
N ASN A 220 -0.90 1.37 -12.25
CA ASN A 220 -1.76 1.74 -11.11
C ASN A 220 -0.96 1.99 -9.80
N LYS A 221 0.18 2.68 -9.88
CA LYS A 221 1.15 2.87 -8.79
C LYS A 221 0.49 3.15 -7.44
N ARG A 222 -0.50 4.04 -7.41
CA ARG A 222 -1.13 4.50 -6.17
C ARG A 222 -1.90 3.39 -5.45
N VAL A 223 -2.55 2.50 -6.21
CA VAL A 223 -3.23 1.32 -5.65
C VAL A 223 -2.21 0.33 -5.10
N HIS A 224 -1.15 0.03 -5.85
CA HIS A 224 -0.09 -0.89 -5.40
C HIS A 224 0.70 -0.32 -4.21
N MET A 225 0.88 1.00 -4.14
CA MET A 225 1.49 1.66 -2.99
C MET A 225 0.63 1.51 -1.72
N PHE A 226 -0.68 1.72 -1.82
CA PHE A 226 -1.60 1.47 -0.72
C PHE A 226 -1.57 0.01 -0.28
N LEU A 227 -1.65 -0.92 -1.21
CA LEU A 227 -1.57 -2.36 -0.91
C LEU A 227 -0.25 -2.74 -0.26
N ARG A 228 0.88 -2.18 -0.72
CA ARG A 228 2.17 -2.37 -0.06
C ARG A 228 2.10 -1.94 1.40
N TRP A 229 1.58 -0.76 1.69
CA TRP A 229 1.44 -0.25 3.05
C TRP A 229 0.55 -1.13 3.94
N MET A 230 -0.53 -1.67 3.39
CA MET A 230 -1.48 -2.48 4.16
C MET A 230 -1.03 -3.93 4.38
N VAL A 231 -0.28 -4.51 3.43
CA VAL A 231 -0.01 -5.96 3.40
C VAL A 231 1.41 -6.32 3.87
N ARG A 232 2.43 -5.49 3.56
CA ARG A 232 3.82 -5.79 3.94
C ARG A 232 4.03 -5.67 5.45
N ARG A 233 4.62 -6.74 6.02
CA ARG A 233 4.88 -6.89 7.46
C ARG A 233 6.37 -6.68 7.77
N ASN A 234 6.67 -6.45 9.04
CA ASN A 234 8.05 -6.32 9.52
C ASN A 234 8.81 -5.17 8.85
N SER A 235 8.13 -4.10 8.50
CA SER A 235 8.67 -2.88 7.91
C SER A 235 8.58 -1.71 8.89
N PRO A 236 9.62 -0.87 9.02
CA PRO A 236 9.53 0.37 9.79
C PRO A 236 8.65 1.43 9.09
N VAL A 237 8.26 1.21 7.84
CA VAL A 237 7.44 2.13 7.02
C VAL A 237 6.03 1.60 6.82
N ASP A 238 5.89 0.41 6.26
CA ASP A 238 4.60 -0.21 5.94
C ASP A 238 3.93 -0.76 7.21
N LEU A 239 2.60 -0.80 7.24
CA LEU A 239 1.83 -1.13 8.44
C LEU A 239 1.55 -2.62 8.62
N GLY A 240 1.37 -3.36 7.52
CA GLY A 240 1.08 -4.80 7.55
C GLY A 240 -0.22 -5.18 8.24
N LEU A 241 -1.24 -4.33 8.16
CA LEU A 241 -2.54 -4.51 8.84
C LEU A 241 -3.36 -5.64 8.23
N TRP A 242 -3.24 -5.87 6.91
CA TRP A 242 -3.99 -6.91 6.19
C TRP A 242 -3.25 -8.24 6.23
N THR A 243 -3.21 -8.85 7.42
CA THR A 243 -2.46 -10.09 7.68
C THR A 243 -2.97 -11.30 6.91
N TRP A 244 -4.18 -11.23 6.38
CA TRP A 244 -4.81 -12.24 5.53
C TRP A 244 -4.29 -12.23 4.08
N ALA A 245 -3.68 -11.14 3.62
CA ALA A 245 -3.09 -11.03 2.29
C ALA A 245 -1.60 -11.41 2.29
N ASP A 246 -1.11 -11.96 1.17
CA ASP A 246 0.28 -12.41 1.04
C ASP A 246 1.14 -11.32 0.39
N PRO A 247 2.21 -10.82 1.04
CA PRO A 247 3.16 -9.90 0.44
C PRO A 247 3.78 -10.41 -0.87
N ALA A 248 3.91 -11.72 -1.04
CA ALA A 248 4.45 -12.33 -2.26
C ALA A 248 3.56 -12.09 -3.50
N GLU A 249 2.28 -11.79 -3.31
CA GLU A 249 1.33 -11.54 -4.40
C GLU A 249 1.27 -10.05 -4.82
N LEU A 250 1.95 -9.17 -4.11
CA LEU A 250 1.97 -7.75 -4.43
C LEU A 250 2.80 -7.46 -5.69
N LEU A 251 2.38 -6.45 -6.45
CA LEU A 251 3.19 -5.82 -7.47
C LEU A 251 3.86 -4.56 -6.93
N ILE A 252 5.08 -4.32 -7.39
CA ILE A 252 5.83 -3.11 -7.04
C ILE A 252 5.05 -1.84 -7.46
N PRO A 253 5.00 -0.79 -6.62
CA PRO A 253 4.42 0.51 -6.97
C PRO A 253 5.27 1.23 -8.04
N LEU A 254 5.14 0.83 -9.29
CA LEU A 254 6.00 1.28 -10.38
C LEU A 254 5.74 2.74 -10.75
N ASP A 255 6.76 3.59 -10.63
CA ASP A 255 6.78 4.93 -11.19
C ASP A 255 7.98 5.17 -12.12
N VAL A 256 8.08 6.39 -12.65
CA VAL A 256 9.14 6.76 -13.60
C VAL A 256 10.54 6.64 -12.98
N HIS A 257 10.71 7.02 -11.71
CA HIS A 257 12.02 6.96 -11.03
C HIS A 257 12.44 5.51 -10.77
N VAL A 258 11.54 4.71 -10.20
CA VAL A 258 11.75 3.27 -9.99
C VAL A 258 12.09 2.57 -11.31
N MET A 259 11.37 2.91 -12.39
CA MET A 259 11.62 2.40 -13.72
C MET A 259 13.01 2.74 -14.25
N GLN A 260 13.41 4.02 -14.10
CA GLN A 260 14.73 4.47 -14.55
C GLN A 260 15.87 3.76 -13.83
N GLU A 261 15.77 3.60 -12.52
CA GLU A 261 16.79 2.90 -11.73
C GLU A 261 16.82 1.40 -12.05
N ALA A 262 15.63 0.77 -12.20
CA ALA A 262 15.53 -0.62 -12.61
C ALA A 262 16.14 -0.88 -14.00
N ALA A 263 15.94 0.04 -14.94
CA ALA A 263 16.55 -0.04 -16.29
C ALA A 263 18.08 0.06 -16.24
N LYS A 264 18.64 0.98 -15.44
CA LYS A 264 20.09 1.13 -15.25
C LYS A 264 20.74 -0.11 -14.64
N LEU A 265 19.99 -0.85 -13.81
CA LEU A 265 20.44 -2.12 -13.23
C LEU A 265 20.20 -3.31 -14.16
N GLY A 266 19.62 -3.09 -15.34
CA GLY A 266 19.30 -4.17 -16.30
C GLY A 266 18.14 -5.07 -15.86
N LEU A 267 17.34 -4.66 -14.87
CA LEU A 267 16.18 -5.43 -14.39
C LEU A 267 14.99 -5.36 -15.35
N ILE A 268 14.90 -4.28 -16.11
CA ILE A 268 13.92 -4.07 -17.18
C ILE A 268 14.60 -3.41 -18.37
N GLY A 269 13.94 -3.43 -19.54
CA GLY A 269 14.49 -2.78 -20.74
C GLY A 269 14.48 -1.25 -20.64
N GLU A 270 15.47 -0.60 -21.23
CA GLU A 270 15.60 0.87 -21.26
C GLU A 270 14.38 1.60 -21.84
N LYS A 271 13.67 0.97 -22.78
CA LYS A 271 12.46 1.50 -23.43
C LYS A 271 11.17 1.05 -22.76
N ALA A 272 11.25 0.48 -21.54
CA ALA A 272 10.06 0.07 -20.80
C ALA A 272 9.17 1.29 -20.49
N THR A 273 7.85 1.07 -20.49
CA THR A 273 6.85 2.09 -20.15
C THR A 273 6.20 1.76 -18.80
N ALA A 274 5.63 2.75 -18.12
CA ALA A 274 4.91 2.58 -16.86
C ALA A 274 3.59 1.81 -17.08
N SER A 275 3.70 0.53 -17.39
CA SER A 275 2.59 -0.38 -17.65
C SER A 275 2.50 -1.49 -16.58
N ARG A 276 1.34 -2.13 -16.50
CA ARG A 276 1.15 -3.32 -15.68
C ARG A 276 2.19 -4.40 -16.00
N LYS A 277 2.40 -4.70 -17.28
CA LYS A 277 3.39 -5.68 -17.73
C LYS A 277 4.80 -5.37 -17.23
N THR A 278 5.21 -4.10 -17.23
CA THR A 278 6.51 -3.70 -16.70
C THR A 278 6.58 -3.89 -15.19
N ALA A 279 5.50 -3.58 -14.46
CA ALA A 279 5.43 -3.83 -13.01
C ALA A 279 5.53 -5.33 -12.70
N GLU A 280 4.85 -6.19 -13.45
CA GLU A 280 4.92 -7.65 -13.32
C GLU A 280 6.34 -8.18 -13.58
N LEU A 281 6.99 -7.74 -14.67
CA LEU A 281 8.35 -8.14 -15.00
C LEU A 281 9.35 -7.71 -13.93
N LEU A 282 9.27 -6.47 -13.46
CA LEU A 282 10.15 -5.97 -12.41
C LEU A 282 9.92 -6.69 -11.10
N THR A 283 8.65 -6.91 -10.71
CA THR A 283 8.31 -7.67 -9.51
C THR A 283 8.86 -9.09 -9.56
N ALA A 284 8.74 -9.76 -10.71
CA ALA A 284 9.29 -11.10 -10.90
C ALA A 284 10.81 -11.13 -10.74
N ALA A 285 11.53 -10.14 -11.30
CA ALA A 285 12.97 -10.01 -11.10
C ALA A 285 13.33 -9.77 -9.63
N LEU A 286 12.59 -8.90 -8.93
CA LEU A 286 12.82 -8.62 -7.52
C LEU A 286 12.52 -9.80 -6.58
N CYS A 287 11.67 -10.75 -6.97
CA CYS A 287 11.45 -11.99 -6.23
C CYS A 287 12.76 -12.80 -6.06
N GLU A 288 13.74 -12.64 -6.97
CA GLU A 288 15.03 -13.34 -6.85
C GLU A 288 15.89 -12.77 -5.70
N ALA A 289 15.80 -11.45 -5.43
CA ALA A 289 16.53 -10.81 -4.34
C ALA A 289 15.73 -10.87 -3.02
N PHE A 290 14.40 -10.78 -3.09
CA PHE A 290 13.49 -10.71 -1.96
C PHE A 290 12.38 -11.79 -2.07
N PRO A 291 12.71 -13.07 -1.85
CA PRO A 291 11.73 -14.14 -1.90
C PRO A 291 10.62 -13.93 -0.88
N GLY A 292 9.36 -13.94 -1.34
CA GLY A 292 8.18 -13.73 -0.47
C GLY A 292 7.85 -12.28 -0.16
N ASP A 293 8.72 -11.30 -0.52
CA ASP A 293 8.48 -9.88 -0.33
C ASP A 293 9.12 -9.02 -1.44
N PRO A 294 8.72 -9.17 -2.70
CA PRO A 294 9.35 -8.46 -3.83
C PRO A 294 9.23 -6.94 -3.72
N CYS A 295 8.19 -6.43 -3.06
CA CYS A 295 7.96 -4.99 -2.89
C CYS A 295 8.99 -4.33 -1.96
N ARG A 296 9.79 -5.09 -1.20
CA ARG A 296 10.95 -4.56 -0.49
C ARG A 296 11.97 -3.93 -1.44
N GLY A 297 12.05 -4.42 -2.67
CA GLY A 297 12.89 -3.86 -3.72
C GLY A 297 12.53 -2.44 -4.14
N ASP A 298 11.32 -1.96 -3.85
CA ASP A 298 10.91 -0.58 -4.09
C ASP A 298 11.78 0.42 -3.32
N TYR A 299 12.09 0.12 -2.05
CA TYR A 299 12.98 0.96 -1.24
C TYR A 299 14.41 1.00 -1.78
N ALA A 300 14.91 -0.13 -2.30
CA ALA A 300 16.23 -0.19 -2.91
C ALA A 300 16.32 0.68 -4.18
N LEU A 301 15.31 0.58 -5.06
CA LEU A 301 15.27 1.33 -6.31
C LEU A 301 14.97 2.82 -6.08
N PHE A 302 14.06 3.13 -5.15
CA PHE A 302 13.77 4.50 -4.76
C PHE A 302 15.02 5.21 -4.20
N GLY A 303 15.74 4.53 -3.28
CA GLY A 303 16.94 5.06 -2.67
C GLY A 303 18.04 5.41 -3.67
N LEU A 304 18.24 4.58 -4.70
CA LEU A 304 19.17 4.87 -5.79
C LEU A 304 18.81 6.17 -6.54
N GLY A 305 17.54 6.55 -6.58
CA GLY A 305 17.07 7.78 -7.21
C GLY A 305 17.27 9.03 -6.36
N VAL A 306 17.35 8.88 -5.05
CA VAL A 306 17.48 9.99 -4.09
C VAL A 306 18.95 10.37 -3.83
N ASP A 307 19.88 9.41 -3.87
CA ASP A 307 21.32 9.63 -3.65
C ASP A 307 22.05 10.38 -4.82
N LYS A 308 21.30 10.99 -5.73
CA LYS A 308 21.80 11.82 -6.85
C LYS A 308 21.54 13.28 -6.57
#